data_39eeb6f0afb0fc5599ac377792d54501
#
_entry.id   39eeb6f0afb0fc5599ac377792d54501
#
_cell.length_a   1.000
_cell.length_b   1.000
_cell.length_c   1.000
_cell.angle_alpha   90.00
_cell.angle_beta   90.00
_cell.angle_gamma   90.00
#
_symmetry.space_group_name_H-M   'P 1'
#
loop_
_entity.id
_entity.type
_entity.pdbx_description
1 polymer ?
#
loop_
_entity_poly.entity_id
_entity_poly.type
_entity_poly.pdbx_seq_one_letter_code
_entity_poly.pdbx_strand_id
1 'polypeptide(L)'
;MGMEDLYREVMDLNMMDDDDRKRDVAKAFFEKLNFMEIPEYFNWASEIFEGLHVKERGDKTAFIWADIVTTESKSYSYRDFSFHGNQCLNRLRKAGVEKGNNMYLMVPIVPETWFASYACIKGGLVSVPTATTMTQRELEFRFETYPPDALLADEIYTEVIDAA
;
A
#
# COMPACT_ATOMS: atom_id res chain seq x y z
N MET A 1 1.28 -24.13 -8.60
CA MET A 1 1.04 -22.76 -9.09
C MET A 1 1.53 -21.82 -8.02
N GLY A 2 2.51 -20.98 -8.32
CA GLY A 2 3.04 -20.01 -7.37
C GLY A 2 2.17 -18.76 -7.25
N MET A 3 2.41 -17.91 -6.25
CA MET A 3 1.67 -16.64 -6.06
C MET A 3 1.84 -15.71 -7.26
N GLU A 4 3.01 -15.70 -7.91
CA GLU A 4 3.26 -14.91 -9.11
C GLU A 4 2.40 -15.37 -10.29
N ASP A 5 2.31 -16.68 -10.51
CA ASP A 5 1.48 -17.23 -11.60
C ASP A 5 0.00 -16.90 -11.37
N LEU A 6 -0.46 -17.05 -10.12
CA LEU A 6 -1.81 -16.68 -9.71
C LEU A 6 -2.11 -15.21 -10.00
N TYR A 7 -1.19 -14.33 -9.64
CA TYR A 7 -1.36 -12.90 -9.85
C TYR A 7 -1.41 -12.53 -11.34
N ARG A 8 -0.60 -13.21 -12.18
CA ARG A 8 -0.65 -13.06 -13.64
C ARG A 8 -2.00 -13.48 -14.20
N GLU A 9 -2.54 -14.64 -13.78
CA GLU A 9 -3.87 -15.08 -14.21
C GLU A 9 -4.97 -14.08 -13.84
N VAL A 10 -4.92 -13.47 -12.65
CA VAL A 10 -5.87 -12.41 -12.24
C VAL A 10 -5.73 -11.16 -13.12
N MET A 11 -4.51 -10.78 -13.46
CA MET A 11 -4.29 -9.62 -14.34
C MET A 11 -4.83 -9.88 -15.74
N ASP A 12 -4.55 -11.05 -16.30
CA ASP A 12 -5.03 -11.44 -17.63
C ASP A 12 -6.56 -11.49 -17.66
N LEU A 13 -7.18 -12.01 -16.60
CA LEU A 13 -8.64 -12.02 -16.43
C LEU A 13 -9.22 -10.59 -16.41
N ASN A 14 -8.59 -9.66 -15.72
CA ASN A 14 -9.04 -8.28 -15.65
C ASN A 14 -8.93 -7.53 -16.99
N MET A 15 -8.02 -7.97 -17.87
CA MET A 15 -7.79 -7.38 -19.19
C MET A 15 -8.67 -7.98 -20.29
N MET A 16 -9.52 -8.96 -19.96
CA MET A 16 -10.46 -9.55 -20.93
C MET A 16 -11.65 -8.64 -21.19
N ASP A 17 -11.97 -8.39 -22.45
CA ASP A 17 -13.12 -7.58 -22.89
C ASP A 17 -14.41 -8.43 -23.07
N ASP A 18 -14.31 -9.74 -23.23
CA ASP A 18 -15.44 -10.65 -23.40
C ASP A 18 -15.95 -11.12 -22.03
N ASP A 19 -17.11 -10.61 -21.63
CA ASP A 19 -17.71 -10.85 -20.32
C ASP A 19 -18.12 -12.31 -20.08
N ASP A 20 -18.57 -13.04 -21.10
CA ASP A 20 -18.98 -14.44 -20.96
C ASP A 20 -17.73 -15.33 -20.80
N ARG A 21 -16.72 -15.12 -21.64
CA ARG A 21 -15.44 -15.80 -21.52
C ARG A 21 -14.74 -15.47 -20.20
N LYS A 22 -14.80 -14.21 -19.77
CA LYS A 22 -14.26 -13.76 -18.49
C LYS A 22 -14.89 -14.48 -17.31
N ARG A 23 -16.22 -14.70 -17.35
CA ARG A 23 -16.95 -15.42 -16.31
C ARG A 23 -16.53 -16.89 -16.21
N ASP A 24 -16.37 -17.57 -17.33
CA ASP A 24 -15.95 -18.98 -17.37
C ASP A 24 -14.51 -19.13 -16.86
N VAL A 25 -13.60 -18.24 -17.30
CA VAL A 25 -12.20 -18.24 -16.83
C VAL A 25 -12.13 -17.92 -15.34
N ALA A 26 -12.92 -16.95 -14.86
CA ALA A 26 -12.99 -16.62 -13.45
C ALA A 26 -13.47 -17.81 -12.59
N LYS A 27 -14.48 -18.56 -13.06
CA LYS A 27 -14.96 -19.75 -12.37
C LYS A 27 -13.87 -20.82 -12.25
N ALA A 28 -13.20 -21.12 -13.35
CA ALA A 28 -12.08 -22.08 -13.36
C ALA A 28 -10.92 -21.61 -12.46
N PHE A 29 -10.65 -20.31 -12.42
CA PHE A 29 -9.66 -19.71 -11.54
C PHE A 29 -10.02 -19.92 -10.06
N PHE A 30 -11.26 -19.65 -9.65
CA PHE A 30 -11.71 -19.86 -8.26
C PHE A 30 -11.70 -21.33 -7.86
N GLU A 31 -11.97 -22.25 -8.78
CA GLU A 31 -11.82 -23.69 -8.53
C GLU A 31 -10.35 -24.07 -8.25
N LYS A 32 -9.40 -23.51 -9.00
CA LYS A 32 -7.95 -23.72 -8.74
C LYS A 32 -7.51 -23.18 -7.38
N LEU A 33 -8.05 -22.03 -6.93
CA LEU A 33 -7.70 -21.44 -5.65
C LEU A 33 -7.97 -22.37 -4.47
N ASN A 34 -9.04 -23.17 -4.53
CA ASN A 34 -9.41 -24.11 -3.46
C ASN A 34 -8.35 -25.22 -3.25
N PHE A 35 -7.49 -25.47 -4.22
CA PHE A 35 -6.44 -26.49 -4.18
C PHE A 35 -5.02 -25.91 -4.12
N MET A 36 -4.89 -24.60 -3.99
CA MET A 36 -3.59 -23.95 -3.91
C MET A 36 -3.02 -24.03 -2.49
N GLU A 37 -1.78 -24.47 -2.37
CA GLU A 37 -1.04 -24.34 -1.13
C GLU A 37 -0.72 -22.85 -0.87
N ILE A 38 -1.21 -22.33 0.25
CA ILE A 38 -0.92 -20.97 0.68
C ILE A 38 0.51 -20.97 1.25
N PRO A 39 1.43 -20.14 0.74
CA PRO A 39 2.78 -20.07 1.26
C PRO A 39 2.77 -19.58 2.72
N GLU A 40 3.63 -20.16 3.55
CA GLU A 40 3.79 -19.75 4.95
C GLU A 40 4.21 -18.28 5.07
N TYR A 41 5.04 -17.83 4.15
CA TYR A 41 5.51 -16.45 4.06
C TYR A 41 5.23 -15.89 2.68
N PHE A 42 4.58 -14.73 2.65
CA PHE A 42 4.33 -13.98 1.44
C PHE A 42 4.33 -12.48 1.73
N ASN A 43 5.05 -11.72 0.92
CA ASN A 43 5.02 -10.26 0.97
C ASN A 43 4.75 -9.71 -0.43
N TRP A 44 3.56 -9.18 -0.63
CA TRP A 44 3.13 -8.65 -1.92
C TRP A 44 4.08 -7.58 -2.48
N ALA A 45 4.59 -6.68 -1.62
CA ALA A 45 5.48 -5.62 -2.07
C ALA A 45 6.81 -6.16 -2.60
N SER A 46 7.38 -7.17 -1.95
CA SER A 46 8.65 -7.77 -2.37
C SER A 46 8.49 -8.74 -3.53
N GLU A 47 7.47 -9.60 -3.50
CA GLU A 47 7.35 -10.71 -4.45
C GLU A 47 6.62 -10.30 -5.71
N ILE A 48 5.52 -9.56 -5.58
CA ILE A 48 4.72 -9.13 -6.73
C ILE A 48 5.15 -7.76 -7.23
N PHE A 49 5.15 -6.74 -6.36
CA PHE A 49 5.44 -5.39 -6.84
C PHE A 49 6.89 -5.26 -7.35
N GLU A 50 7.86 -5.67 -6.57
CA GLU A 50 9.27 -5.60 -6.98
C GLU A 50 9.67 -6.79 -7.86
N GLY A 51 9.35 -8.00 -7.43
CA GLY A 51 9.75 -9.23 -8.12
C GLY A 51 9.20 -9.36 -9.53
N LEU A 52 7.98 -8.87 -9.74
CA LEU A 52 7.30 -8.92 -11.04
C LEU A 52 7.25 -7.54 -11.69
N HIS A 53 6.55 -6.56 -11.10
CA HIS A 53 6.27 -5.31 -11.81
C HIS A 53 7.49 -4.43 -12.02
N VAL A 54 8.32 -4.22 -11.01
CA VAL A 54 9.55 -3.41 -11.16
C VAL A 54 10.52 -4.09 -12.10
N LYS A 55 10.62 -5.42 -12.04
CA LYS A 55 11.52 -6.21 -12.88
C LYS A 55 11.11 -6.17 -14.36
N GLU A 56 9.83 -6.32 -14.68
CA GLU A 56 9.36 -6.46 -16.06
C GLU A 56 8.96 -5.15 -16.73
N ARG A 57 8.50 -4.18 -15.94
CA ARG A 57 7.96 -2.91 -16.44
C ARG A 57 8.34 -1.72 -15.56
N GLY A 58 9.54 -1.76 -14.96
CA GLY A 58 10.01 -0.77 -14.01
C GLY A 58 9.90 0.68 -14.47
N ASP A 59 10.12 0.94 -15.75
CA ASP A 59 10.11 2.29 -16.33
C ASP A 59 8.72 2.72 -16.84
N LYS A 60 7.70 1.83 -16.78
CA LYS A 60 6.31 2.22 -17.09
C LYS A 60 5.70 2.98 -15.92
N THR A 61 4.77 3.87 -16.24
CA THR A 61 3.99 4.61 -15.24
C THR A 61 3.17 3.66 -14.38
N ALA A 62 3.39 3.73 -13.07
CA ALA A 62 2.63 2.99 -12.07
C ALA A 62 1.56 3.85 -11.40
N PHE A 63 1.84 5.15 -11.24
CA PHE A 63 1.03 6.05 -10.46
C PHE A 63 1.12 7.47 -11.01
N ILE A 64 -0.03 8.13 -11.13
CA ILE A 64 -0.13 9.55 -11.47
C ILE A 64 -0.89 10.25 -10.35
N TRP A 65 -0.27 11.24 -9.76
CA TRP A 65 -0.93 12.16 -8.85
C TRP A 65 -1.24 13.46 -9.58
N ALA A 66 -2.41 14.03 -9.34
CA ALA A 66 -2.81 15.31 -9.88
C ALA A 66 -3.51 16.15 -8.81
N ASP A 67 -3.10 17.39 -8.69
CA ASP A 67 -3.76 18.40 -7.89
C ASP A 67 -4.76 19.18 -8.76
N ILE A 68 -6.03 19.06 -8.42
CA ILE A 68 -7.11 19.70 -9.20
C ILE A 68 -7.19 21.22 -8.98
N VAL A 69 -6.55 21.74 -7.92
CA VAL A 69 -6.54 23.18 -7.60
C VAL A 69 -5.38 23.87 -8.29
N THR A 70 -4.18 23.32 -8.17
CA THR A 70 -2.98 23.88 -8.82
C THR A 70 -2.80 23.43 -10.25
N THR A 71 -3.55 22.41 -10.69
CA THR A 71 -3.39 21.74 -11.99
C THR A 71 -2.02 21.06 -12.19
N GLU A 72 -1.25 20.92 -11.13
CA GLU A 72 0.01 20.19 -11.17
C GLU A 72 -0.24 18.68 -11.23
N SER A 73 0.64 17.98 -11.92
CA SER A 73 0.63 16.51 -11.92
C SER A 73 2.03 15.96 -11.87
N LYS A 74 2.17 14.80 -11.21
CA LYS A 74 3.41 14.05 -11.12
C LYS A 74 3.17 12.60 -11.50
N SER A 75 4.02 12.07 -12.35
CA SER A 75 3.99 10.68 -12.77
C SER A 75 5.17 9.92 -12.13
N TYR A 76 4.89 8.74 -11.61
CA TYR A 76 5.87 7.86 -11.00
C TYR A 76 5.87 6.53 -11.73
N SER A 77 7.03 6.06 -12.13
CA SER A 77 7.20 4.70 -12.66
C SER A 77 7.11 3.66 -11.53
N TYR A 78 7.00 2.37 -11.88
CA TYR A 78 7.08 1.30 -10.88
C TYR A 78 8.38 1.34 -10.09
N ARG A 79 9.49 1.70 -10.74
CA ARG A 79 10.81 1.86 -10.12
C ARG A 79 10.85 3.04 -9.15
N ASP A 80 10.31 4.20 -9.55
CA ASP A 80 10.25 5.38 -8.69
C ASP A 80 9.39 5.11 -7.46
N PHE A 81 8.25 4.47 -7.66
CA PHE A 81 7.33 4.12 -6.57
C PHE A 81 8.01 3.19 -5.56
N SER A 82 8.66 2.12 -6.03
CA SER A 82 9.46 1.22 -5.18
C SER A 82 10.58 1.97 -4.46
N PHE A 83 11.30 2.85 -5.16
CA PHE A 83 12.39 3.63 -4.59
C PHE A 83 11.91 4.52 -3.43
N HIS A 84 10.85 5.31 -3.63
CA HIS A 84 10.31 6.18 -2.58
C HIS A 84 9.73 5.40 -1.42
N GLY A 85 9.01 4.31 -1.69
CA GLY A 85 8.50 3.42 -0.65
C GLY A 85 9.62 2.79 0.18
N ASN A 86 10.69 2.35 -0.44
CA ASN A 86 11.87 1.83 0.26
C ASN A 86 12.60 2.92 1.07
N GLN A 87 12.67 4.15 0.57
CA GLN A 87 13.21 5.27 1.35
C GLN A 87 12.36 5.52 2.61
N CYS A 88 11.03 5.51 2.48
CA CYS A 88 10.12 5.65 3.60
C CYS A 88 10.37 4.53 4.63
N LEU A 89 10.35 3.27 4.21
CA LEU A 89 10.60 2.12 5.10
C LEU A 89 11.95 2.22 5.83
N ASN A 90 13.00 2.64 5.12
CA ASN A 90 14.33 2.79 5.72
C ASN A 90 14.36 3.90 6.77
N ARG A 91 13.61 4.98 6.59
CA ARG A 91 13.47 6.05 7.59
C ARG A 91 12.72 5.55 8.83
N LEU A 92 11.61 4.82 8.63
CA LEU A 92 10.85 4.22 9.72
C LEU A 92 11.71 3.26 10.54
N ARG A 93 12.47 2.37 9.89
CA ARG A 93 13.39 1.45 10.58
C ARG A 93 14.49 2.18 11.36
N LYS A 94 15.04 3.26 10.80
CA LYS A 94 16.01 4.10 11.54
C LYS A 94 15.41 4.80 12.75
N ALA A 95 14.10 5.08 12.72
CA ALA A 95 13.36 5.63 13.84
C ALA A 95 12.95 4.55 14.87
N GLY A 96 13.31 3.28 14.65
CA GLY A 96 13.02 2.17 15.57
C GLY A 96 11.68 1.48 15.31
N VAL A 97 11.02 1.75 14.17
CA VAL A 97 9.76 1.09 13.82
C VAL A 97 10.04 -0.33 13.30
N GLU A 98 9.41 -1.32 13.92
CA GLU A 98 9.62 -2.73 13.66
C GLU A 98 8.38 -3.42 13.09
N LYS A 99 8.56 -4.63 12.54
CA LYS A 99 7.46 -5.46 12.05
C LYS A 99 6.41 -5.69 13.15
N GLY A 100 5.15 -5.50 12.79
CA GLY A 100 4.00 -5.64 13.70
C GLY A 100 3.63 -4.34 14.41
N ASN A 101 4.45 -3.29 14.34
CA ASN A 101 4.12 -2.00 14.92
C ASN A 101 2.91 -1.35 14.23
N ASN A 102 2.10 -0.65 15.03
CA ASN A 102 0.94 0.12 14.60
C ASN A 102 1.38 1.46 14.05
N MET A 103 1.26 1.63 12.74
CA MET A 103 1.65 2.83 12.02
C MET A 103 0.43 3.64 11.62
N TYR A 104 0.16 4.72 12.32
CA TYR A 104 -0.91 5.67 11.98
C TYR A 104 -0.49 6.56 10.82
N LEU A 105 -1.37 6.71 9.84
CA LEU A 105 -1.14 7.53 8.64
C LEU A 105 -2.20 8.64 8.58
N MET A 106 -1.89 9.82 9.13
CA MET A 106 -2.74 11.01 9.12
C MET A 106 -2.20 12.03 8.13
N VAL A 107 -2.24 11.68 6.86
CA VAL A 107 -1.69 12.46 5.74
C VAL A 107 -2.77 12.71 4.68
N PRO A 108 -2.75 13.87 4.00
CA PRO A 108 -3.67 14.15 2.90
C PRO A 108 -3.42 13.21 1.70
N ILE A 109 -4.22 13.32 0.64
CA ILE A 109 -4.06 12.51 -0.58
C ILE A 109 -2.91 13.10 -1.42
N VAL A 110 -1.69 12.79 -0.99
CA VAL A 110 -0.43 13.16 -1.65
C VAL A 110 0.37 11.90 -2.00
N PRO A 111 1.37 11.97 -2.88
CA PRO A 111 2.17 10.80 -3.25
C PRO A 111 2.79 10.05 -2.07
N GLU A 112 3.20 10.79 -1.03
CA GLU A 112 3.82 10.28 0.18
C GLU A 112 2.93 9.30 0.95
N THR A 113 1.61 9.49 0.89
CA THR A 113 0.61 8.57 1.49
C THR A 113 0.72 7.17 0.92
N TRP A 114 0.93 7.07 -0.39
CA TRP A 114 1.06 5.80 -1.10
C TRP A 114 2.41 5.15 -0.86
N PHE A 115 3.48 5.96 -0.77
CA PHE A 115 4.81 5.46 -0.43
C PHE A 115 4.86 4.94 1.01
N ALA A 116 4.19 5.61 1.94
CA ALA A 116 4.05 5.16 3.32
C ALA A 116 3.23 3.87 3.43
N SER A 117 2.12 3.79 2.71
CA SER A 117 1.29 2.57 2.65
C SER A 117 2.08 1.38 2.10
N TYR A 118 2.85 1.59 1.02
CA TYR A 118 3.75 0.58 0.48
C TYR A 118 4.82 0.16 1.50
N ALA A 119 5.42 1.14 2.21
CA ALA A 119 6.41 0.88 3.25
C ALA A 119 5.82 0.02 4.38
N CYS A 120 4.57 0.28 4.77
CA CYS A 120 3.87 -0.55 5.76
C CYS A 120 3.71 -1.99 5.28
N ILE A 121 3.22 -2.21 4.06
CA ILE A 121 3.07 -3.55 3.47
C ILE A 121 4.41 -4.26 3.43
N LYS A 122 5.45 -3.61 2.90
CA LYS A 122 6.78 -4.19 2.76
C LYS A 122 7.45 -4.47 4.10
N GLY A 123 7.29 -3.58 5.06
CA GLY A 123 7.84 -3.69 6.40
C GLY A 123 7.08 -4.65 7.33
N GLY A 124 5.89 -5.08 6.92
CA GLY A 124 5.00 -5.88 7.76
C GLY A 124 4.46 -5.08 8.94
N LEU A 125 4.23 -3.77 8.75
CA LEU A 125 3.61 -2.87 9.72
C LEU A 125 2.09 -2.95 9.64
N VAL A 126 1.42 -2.69 10.72
CA VAL A 126 -0.04 -2.54 10.75
C VAL A 126 -0.39 -1.11 10.37
N SER A 127 -0.80 -0.91 9.12
CA SER A 127 -1.21 0.42 8.64
C SER A 127 -2.59 0.79 9.18
N VAL A 128 -2.67 1.95 9.85
CA VAL A 128 -3.91 2.52 10.40
C VAL A 128 -4.20 3.87 9.72
N PRO A 129 -4.87 3.86 8.54
CA PRO A 129 -5.25 5.08 7.88
C PRO A 129 -6.15 5.93 8.77
N THR A 130 -5.82 7.21 8.92
CA THR A 130 -6.48 8.12 9.85
C THR A 130 -6.93 9.36 9.09
N ALA A 131 -8.22 9.69 9.23
CA ALA A 131 -8.76 10.86 8.54
C ALA A 131 -8.12 12.16 9.08
N THR A 132 -7.74 13.04 8.17
CA THR A 132 -7.14 14.36 8.51
C THR A 132 -8.14 15.33 9.17
N THR A 133 -9.41 14.97 9.17
CA THR A 133 -10.50 15.74 9.81
C THR A 133 -10.84 15.28 11.23
N MET A 134 -10.07 14.31 11.77
CA MET A 134 -10.33 13.83 13.13
C MET A 134 -10.08 14.92 14.17
N THR A 135 -10.98 14.98 15.13
CA THR A 135 -10.85 15.85 16.31
C THR A 135 -9.92 15.21 17.33
N GLN A 136 -9.39 16.01 18.24
CA GLN A 136 -8.58 15.55 19.38
C GLN A 136 -9.27 14.38 20.12
N ARG A 137 -10.54 14.53 20.49
CA ARG A 137 -11.30 13.51 21.22
C ARG A 137 -11.40 12.17 20.47
N GLU A 138 -11.52 12.22 19.16
CA GLU A 138 -11.57 11.00 18.33
C GLU A 138 -10.20 10.33 18.25
N LEU A 139 -9.12 11.11 18.23
CA LEU A 139 -7.75 10.60 18.28
C LEU A 139 -7.45 10.01 19.66
N GLU A 140 -7.79 10.71 20.76
CA GLU A 140 -7.67 10.20 22.14
C GLU A 140 -8.31 8.82 22.26
N PHE A 141 -9.58 8.68 21.85
CA PHE A 141 -10.29 7.42 21.88
C PHE A 141 -9.61 6.32 21.06
N ARG A 142 -9.06 6.67 19.89
CA ARG A 142 -8.34 5.70 19.06
C ARG A 142 -7.02 5.29 19.69
N PHE A 143 -6.25 6.22 20.22
CA PHE A 143 -4.96 5.94 20.85
C PHE A 143 -5.10 5.13 22.13
N GLU A 144 -6.16 5.38 22.91
CA GLU A 144 -6.50 4.54 24.06
C GLU A 144 -6.89 3.10 23.67
N THR A 145 -7.68 2.95 22.60
CA THR A 145 -8.18 1.65 22.15
C THR A 145 -7.12 0.85 21.39
N TYR A 146 -6.33 1.51 20.58
CA TYR A 146 -5.32 0.92 19.70
C TYR A 146 -4.09 1.83 19.65
N PRO A 147 -3.18 1.73 20.61
CA PRO A 147 -2.05 2.64 20.74
C PRO A 147 -1.14 2.67 19.51
N PRO A 148 -0.72 3.85 19.03
CA PRO A 148 0.26 3.96 17.98
C PRO A 148 1.67 3.62 18.48
N ASP A 149 2.43 2.83 17.70
CA ASP A 149 3.87 2.72 17.89
C ASP A 149 4.60 3.81 17.12
N ALA A 150 4.01 4.24 16.01
CA ALA A 150 4.50 5.35 15.21
C ALA A 150 3.33 6.06 14.49
N LEU A 151 3.53 7.35 14.20
CA LEU A 151 2.57 8.16 13.49
C LEU A 151 3.29 8.98 12.41
N LEU A 152 2.75 8.94 11.19
CA LEU A 152 3.16 9.80 10.08
C LEU A 152 2.02 10.77 9.80
N ALA A 153 2.31 12.07 9.92
CA ALA A 153 1.34 13.12 9.66
C ALA A 153 1.97 14.28 8.88
N ASP A 154 1.13 15.10 8.28
CA ASP A 154 1.52 16.41 7.81
C ASP A 154 1.68 17.34 9.03
N GLU A 155 2.62 18.30 8.97
CA GLU A 155 2.95 19.23 10.05
C GLU A 155 1.73 20.01 10.55
N ILE A 156 0.77 20.29 9.67
CA ILE A 156 -0.46 21.03 10.03
C ILE A 156 -1.36 20.29 11.03
N TYR A 157 -1.18 18.99 11.23
CA TYR A 157 -1.98 18.18 12.17
C TYR A 157 -1.25 17.94 13.50
N THR A 158 -0.03 18.46 13.68
CA THR A 158 0.79 18.19 14.86
C THR A 158 0.08 18.65 16.14
N GLU A 159 -0.54 19.83 16.13
CA GLU A 159 -1.22 20.39 17.31
C GLU A 159 -2.35 19.47 17.82
N VAL A 160 -3.19 18.95 16.93
CA VAL A 160 -4.30 18.07 17.32
C VAL A 160 -3.82 16.69 17.75
N ILE A 161 -2.69 16.23 17.20
CA ILE A 161 -2.07 14.94 17.55
C ILE A 161 -1.39 15.02 18.91
N ASP A 162 -0.63 16.07 19.15
CA ASP A 162 0.12 16.26 20.41
C ASP A 162 -0.83 16.53 21.60
N ALA A 163 -2.05 16.97 21.33
CA ALA A 163 -3.07 17.18 22.33
C ALA A 163 -3.88 15.90 22.66
N ALA A 164 -3.75 14.86 21.86
CA ALA A 164 -4.46 13.59 22.02
C ALA A 164 -3.59 12.53 22.69
#